data_ed06e90ce52e9b270adf20e96f79d5aa
#
_entry.id   ed06e90ce52e9b270adf20e96f79d5aa
#
_cell.length_a   1.000
_cell.length_b   1.000
_cell.length_c   1.000
_cell.angle_alpha   90.00
_cell.angle_beta   90.00
_cell.angle_gamma   90.00
#
_symmetry.space_group_name_H-M   'P 1'
#
loop_
_entity.id
_entity.type
_entity.pdbx_description
1 polymer ?
#
loop_
_entity_poly.entity_id
_entity_poly.type
_entity_poly.pdbx_seq_one_letter_code
_entity_poly.pdbx_strand_id
1 'polypeptide(L)'
;MPILDASCSHLLLIDFQARLMPAIHDGDTVTTQSAKLLSAARLLDIPRSYTEQNVEKLGGTVANLAPEKGETVLSKMSFDACRNSKVAQHLSGDATFVVTGCEAHVCVLQTVLGLLDRGRRVAVAADATGSRTPANRDAALARMAVHGAEIVTTEMVLFEWLGSAEHAQFRAIMQLIK
;
A
#
# COMPACT_ATOMS: atom_id res chain seq x y z
N MET A 1 -15.66 4.95 -7.05
CA MET A 1 -15.44 3.96 -8.13
C MET A 1 -15.86 2.61 -7.60
N PRO A 2 -16.72 1.86 -8.27
CA PRO A 2 -17.31 0.68 -7.63
C PRO A 2 -16.38 -0.56 -7.59
N ILE A 3 -15.34 -0.65 -8.41
CA ILE A 3 -14.43 -1.82 -8.48
C ILE A 3 -13.01 -1.34 -8.82
N LEU A 4 -12.00 -1.97 -8.24
CA LEU A 4 -10.59 -1.70 -8.52
C LEU A 4 -10.19 -2.40 -9.84
N ASP A 5 -9.88 -1.60 -10.85
CA ASP A 5 -9.41 -2.09 -12.14
C ASP A 5 -7.87 -2.17 -12.14
N ALA A 6 -7.32 -3.35 -12.44
CA ALA A 6 -5.89 -3.58 -12.53
C ALA A 6 -5.20 -2.60 -13.49
N SER A 7 -5.83 -2.31 -14.64
CA SER A 7 -5.27 -1.41 -15.67
C SER A 7 -5.18 0.05 -15.24
N CYS A 8 -5.92 0.43 -14.19
CA CYS A 8 -5.97 1.78 -13.64
C CYS A 8 -5.50 1.83 -12.18
N SER A 9 -4.84 0.79 -11.68
CA SER A 9 -4.33 0.69 -10.32
C SER A 9 -2.84 1.02 -10.22
N HIS A 10 -2.43 1.48 -9.04
CA HIS A 10 -1.04 1.64 -8.65
C HIS A 10 -0.88 1.19 -7.19
N LEU A 11 -0.03 0.19 -6.93
CA LEU A 11 0.24 -0.28 -5.58
C LEU A 11 1.28 0.61 -4.90
N LEU A 12 0.93 1.19 -3.74
CA LEU A 12 1.84 2.03 -2.95
C LEU A 12 2.13 1.36 -1.61
N LEU A 13 3.39 0.93 -1.43
CA LEU A 13 3.89 0.34 -0.20
C LEU A 13 4.57 1.42 0.65
N ILE A 14 4.00 1.72 1.84
CA ILE A 14 4.47 2.81 2.68
C ILE A 14 5.28 2.28 3.86
N ASP A 15 6.57 2.60 3.89
CA ASP A 15 7.50 2.51 5.01
C ASP A 15 7.57 1.13 5.71
N PHE A 16 7.62 0.04 4.95
CA PHE A 16 7.89 -1.32 5.45
C PHE A 16 9.36 -1.49 5.82
N GLN A 17 9.85 -0.75 6.82
CA GLN A 17 11.29 -0.64 7.09
C GLN A 17 11.76 -1.52 8.25
N ALA A 18 12.99 -2.03 8.13
CA ALA A 18 13.54 -3.07 9.01
C ALA A 18 13.53 -2.71 10.50
N ARG A 19 13.71 -1.42 10.86
CA ARG A 19 13.68 -0.98 12.26
C ARG A 19 12.30 -0.52 12.74
N LEU A 20 11.34 -0.37 11.82
CA LEU A 20 9.96 -0.02 12.15
C LEU A 20 9.09 -1.26 12.39
N MET A 21 9.21 -2.26 11.52
CA MET A 21 8.34 -3.44 11.52
C MET A 21 8.31 -4.21 12.85
N PRO A 22 9.42 -4.36 13.61
CA PRO A 22 9.38 -5.05 14.91
C PRO A 22 8.48 -4.40 15.97
N ALA A 23 8.11 -3.12 15.80
CA ALA A 23 7.22 -2.40 16.70
C ALA A 23 5.74 -2.48 16.30
N ILE A 24 5.43 -3.04 15.13
CA ILE A 24 4.07 -3.10 14.58
C ILE A 24 3.32 -4.30 15.17
N HIS A 25 2.13 -4.05 15.70
CA HIS A 25 1.24 -5.12 16.15
C HIS A 25 0.84 -5.99 14.96
N ASP A 26 0.97 -7.31 15.10
CA ASP A 26 0.77 -8.28 14.02
C ASP A 26 1.55 -7.97 12.73
N GLY A 27 2.77 -7.41 12.87
CA GLY A 27 3.62 -7.00 11.76
C GLY A 27 3.89 -8.08 10.72
N ASP A 28 3.97 -9.35 11.15
CA ASP A 28 4.15 -10.50 10.26
C ASP A 28 2.91 -10.71 9.37
N THR A 29 1.70 -10.59 9.93
CA THR A 29 0.45 -10.65 9.15
C THR A 29 0.38 -9.51 8.15
N VAL A 30 0.64 -8.28 8.59
CA VAL A 30 0.65 -7.08 7.73
C VAL A 30 1.64 -7.24 6.58
N THR A 31 2.85 -7.75 6.86
CA THR A 31 3.87 -8.01 5.85
C THR A 31 3.45 -9.11 4.89
N THR A 32 2.85 -10.19 5.39
CA THR A 32 2.37 -11.31 4.57
C THR A 32 1.27 -10.88 3.60
N GLN A 33 0.28 -10.12 4.08
CA GLN A 33 -0.79 -9.62 3.21
C GLN A 33 -0.26 -8.63 2.17
N SER A 34 0.67 -7.76 2.57
CA SER A 34 1.34 -6.87 1.61
C SER A 34 2.15 -7.62 0.56
N ALA A 35 2.80 -8.74 0.93
CA ALA A 35 3.53 -9.57 -0.01
C ALA A 35 2.62 -10.26 -1.04
N LYS A 36 1.39 -10.62 -0.65
CA LYS A 36 0.36 -11.12 -1.58
C LYS A 36 -0.02 -10.06 -2.61
N LEU A 37 -0.31 -8.82 -2.15
CA LEU A 37 -0.60 -7.69 -3.04
C LEU A 37 0.55 -7.39 -3.98
N LEU A 38 1.78 -7.36 -3.47
CA LEU A 38 2.98 -7.12 -4.26
C LEU A 38 3.20 -8.19 -5.33
N SER A 39 3.06 -9.46 -4.96
CA SER A 39 3.20 -10.58 -5.89
C SER A 39 2.14 -10.55 -6.99
N ALA A 40 0.89 -10.23 -6.63
CA ALA A 40 -0.19 -10.07 -7.60
C ALA A 40 0.05 -8.86 -8.52
N ALA A 41 0.50 -7.73 -7.99
CA ALA A 41 0.83 -6.55 -8.79
C ALA A 41 1.96 -6.85 -9.80
N ARG A 42 2.95 -7.68 -9.42
CA ARG A 42 3.99 -8.16 -10.33
C ARG A 42 3.45 -9.08 -11.42
N LEU A 43 2.57 -10.03 -11.06
CA LEU A 43 1.93 -10.95 -12.03
C LEU A 43 1.01 -10.27 -13.03
N LEU A 44 0.41 -9.15 -12.63
CA LEU A 44 -0.55 -8.38 -13.42
C LEU A 44 0.05 -7.11 -14.06
N ASP A 45 1.38 -6.93 -13.96
CA ASP A 45 2.11 -5.75 -14.45
C ASP A 45 1.56 -4.40 -13.91
N ILE A 46 0.95 -4.41 -12.72
CA ILE A 46 0.45 -3.21 -12.07
C ILE A 46 1.62 -2.34 -11.61
N PRO A 47 1.64 -1.04 -11.92
CA PRO A 47 2.63 -0.10 -11.42
C PRO A 47 2.69 -0.11 -9.88
N ARG A 48 3.90 -0.03 -9.33
CA ARG A 48 4.11 -0.07 -7.89
C ARG A 48 5.26 0.81 -7.47
N SER A 49 5.15 1.35 -6.28
CA SER A 49 6.15 2.22 -5.68
C SER A 49 6.24 1.99 -4.18
N TYR A 50 7.41 2.29 -3.65
CA TYR A 50 7.72 2.19 -2.24
C TYR A 50 8.06 3.55 -1.69
N THR A 51 7.68 3.83 -0.45
CA THR A 51 8.26 4.94 0.29
C THR A 51 9.16 4.44 1.42
N GLU A 52 10.20 5.19 1.72
CA GLU A 52 11.09 4.94 2.85
C GLU A 52 11.31 6.25 3.63
N GLN A 53 10.94 6.21 4.91
CA GLN A 53 11.10 7.32 5.85
C GLN A 53 12.50 7.29 6.46
N ASN A 54 13.28 8.36 6.34
CA ASN A 54 14.56 8.51 7.04
C ASN A 54 15.39 7.21 7.09
N VAL A 55 15.85 6.75 5.93
CA VAL A 55 16.51 5.44 5.74
C VAL A 55 17.69 5.22 6.68
N GLU A 56 18.44 6.28 7.01
CA GLU A 56 19.56 6.20 7.96
C GLU A 56 19.11 5.74 9.35
N LYS A 57 17.91 6.12 9.78
CA LYS A 57 17.33 5.76 11.09
C LYS A 57 16.56 4.47 11.06
N LEU A 58 15.70 4.27 10.04
CA LEU A 58 14.76 3.16 10.00
C LEU A 58 15.23 1.96 9.16
N GLY A 59 16.32 2.13 8.40
CA GLY A 59 16.80 1.12 7.46
C GLY A 59 15.95 1.08 6.19
N GLY A 60 16.29 0.18 5.28
CA GLY A 60 15.54 -0.06 4.06
C GLY A 60 14.33 -0.95 4.26
N THR A 61 13.58 -1.16 3.19
CA THR A 61 12.43 -2.06 3.12
C THR A 61 12.81 -3.50 3.50
N VAL A 62 11.95 -4.18 4.27
CA VAL A 62 12.18 -5.57 4.73
C VAL A 62 12.30 -6.54 3.57
N ALA A 63 13.08 -7.62 3.77
CA ALA A 63 13.44 -8.56 2.70
C ALA A 63 12.25 -9.18 1.96
N ASN A 64 11.16 -9.51 2.68
CA ASN A 64 9.96 -10.12 2.10
C ASN A 64 9.19 -9.18 1.14
N LEU A 65 9.45 -7.88 1.20
CA LEU A 65 8.86 -6.84 0.36
C LEU A 65 9.92 -6.08 -0.43
N ALA A 66 11.15 -6.59 -0.48
CA ALA A 66 12.26 -5.87 -1.13
C ALA A 66 11.91 -5.49 -2.57
N PRO A 67 12.21 -4.23 -2.96
CA PRO A 67 12.03 -3.79 -4.34
C PRO A 67 12.90 -4.60 -5.29
N GLU A 68 12.33 -4.98 -6.44
CA GLU A 68 13.07 -5.58 -7.54
C GLU A 68 13.71 -4.52 -8.44
N LYS A 69 14.64 -4.97 -9.30
CA LYS A 69 15.30 -4.07 -10.26
C LYS A 69 14.28 -3.38 -11.17
N GLY A 70 14.27 -2.05 -11.12
CA GLY A 70 13.34 -1.23 -11.90
C GLY A 70 12.11 -0.76 -11.12
N GLU A 71 11.87 -1.26 -9.93
CA GLU A 71 10.82 -0.73 -9.04
C GLU A 71 11.28 0.55 -8.36
N THR A 72 10.36 1.50 -8.19
CA THR A 72 10.68 2.84 -7.70
C THR A 72 10.62 2.92 -6.18
N VAL A 73 11.72 3.32 -5.57
CA VAL A 73 11.81 3.63 -4.13
C VAL A 73 11.93 5.14 -3.93
N LEU A 74 11.05 5.71 -3.13
CA LEU A 74 10.90 7.13 -2.88
C LEU A 74 11.25 7.46 -1.43
N SER A 75 12.42 8.04 -1.20
CA SER A 75 12.84 8.47 0.14
C SER A 75 12.17 9.78 0.55
N LYS A 76 11.76 9.86 1.81
CA LYS A 76 11.08 11.03 2.37
C LYS A 76 11.47 11.30 3.83
N MET A 77 11.33 12.56 4.27
CA MET A 77 11.43 12.95 5.67
C MET A 77 10.08 13.35 6.28
N SER A 78 9.13 13.81 5.45
CA SER A 78 7.76 14.12 5.87
C SER A 78 6.96 12.84 6.08
N PHE A 79 6.00 12.86 7.01
CA PHE A 79 5.07 11.74 7.19
C PHE A 79 4.12 11.63 6.00
N ASP A 80 3.51 12.74 5.58
CA ASP A 80 2.83 12.81 4.29
C ASP A 80 3.86 12.76 3.16
N ALA A 81 3.84 11.68 2.38
CA ALA A 81 4.72 11.49 1.25
C ALA A 81 4.52 12.56 0.16
N CYS A 82 3.31 13.06 0.01
CA CYS A 82 2.96 14.09 -0.97
C CYS A 82 3.52 15.49 -0.66
N ARG A 83 4.08 15.70 0.54
CA ARG A 83 4.82 16.94 0.85
C ARG A 83 6.22 16.97 0.26
N ASN A 84 6.76 15.83 -0.15
CA ASN A 84 7.96 15.76 -0.97
C ASN A 84 7.57 15.96 -2.43
N SER A 85 8.07 17.00 -3.09
CA SER A 85 7.68 17.36 -4.45
C SER A 85 7.97 16.26 -5.49
N LYS A 86 9.10 15.55 -5.34
CA LYS A 86 9.45 14.44 -6.24
C LYS A 86 8.48 13.26 -6.07
N VAL A 87 8.08 12.94 -4.83
CA VAL A 87 7.09 11.91 -4.54
C VAL A 87 5.73 12.33 -5.09
N ALA A 88 5.29 13.57 -4.81
CA ALA A 88 4.03 14.10 -5.31
C ALA A 88 3.95 14.07 -6.85
N GLN A 89 5.03 14.40 -7.52
CA GLN A 89 5.13 14.32 -8.98
C GLN A 89 5.02 12.86 -9.48
N HIS A 90 5.70 11.93 -8.82
CA HIS A 90 5.63 10.51 -9.17
C HIS A 90 4.22 9.93 -8.98
N LEU A 91 3.50 10.37 -7.93
CA LEU A 91 2.14 9.94 -7.61
C LEU A 91 1.06 10.85 -8.26
N SER A 92 1.38 11.56 -9.34
CA SER A 92 0.48 12.54 -9.97
C SER A 92 -0.51 11.94 -11.01
N GLY A 93 -0.39 10.68 -11.36
CA GLY A 93 -1.25 10.01 -12.36
C GLY A 93 -2.71 9.85 -11.92
N ASP A 94 -3.57 9.43 -12.85
CA ASP A 94 -5.02 9.22 -12.63
C ASP A 94 -5.36 7.82 -12.08
N ALA A 95 -4.35 7.02 -11.75
CA ALA A 95 -4.54 5.70 -11.17
C ALA A 95 -5.26 5.76 -9.82
N THR A 96 -5.94 4.67 -9.48
CA THR A 96 -6.40 4.41 -8.11
C THR A 96 -5.22 3.84 -7.32
N PHE A 97 -4.83 4.53 -6.26
CA PHE A 97 -3.77 4.07 -5.40
C PHE A 97 -4.30 3.02 -4.42
N VAL A 98 -3.82 1.79 -4.56
CA VAL A 98 -4.02 0.74 -3.55
C VAL A 98 -2.87 0.88 -2.54
N VAL A 99 -3.21 1.26 -1.32
CA VAL A 99 -2.23 1.62 -0.28
C VAL A 99 -2.14 0.54 0.77
N THR A 100 -0.91 0.19 1.13
CA THR A 100 -0.56 -0.70 2.24
C THR A 100 0.64 -0.10 2.99
N GLY A 101 0.84 -0.45 4.27
CA GLY A 101 2.02 0.04 4.97
C GLY A 101 1.88 0.36 6.45
N CYS A 102 2.90 1.03 6.96
CA CYS A 102 3.09 1.41 8.36
C CYS A 102 3.63 2.84 8.51
N GLU A 103 3.28 3.56 9.59
CA GLU A 103 2.21 3.22 10.52
C GLU A 103 0.88 3.80 10.02
N ALA A 104 -0.20 3.04 10.16
CA ALA A 104 -1.52 3.43 9.70
C ALA A 104 -1.92 4.84 10.13
N HIS A 105 -1.65 5.21 11.40
CA HIS A 105 -2.05 6.50 12.00
C HIS A 105 -1.03 7.64 11.79
N VAL A 106 0.10 7.38 11.13
CA VAL A 106 1.15 8.37 10.86
C VAL A 106 1.37 8.52 9.36
N CYS A 107 2.30 7.75 8.77
CA CYS A 107 2.70 7.93 7.38
C CYS A 107 1.59 7.51 6.40
N VAL A 108 0.88 6.41 6.67
CA VAL A 108 -0.21 5.95 5.82
C VAL A 108 -1.35 6.96 5.83
N LEU A 109 -1.88 7.31 7.01
CA LEU A 109 -2.97 8.28 7.15
C LEU A 109 -2.66 9.60 6.44
N GLN A 110 -1.49 10.19 6.74
CA GLN A 110 -1.15 11.51 6.19
C GLN A 110 -0.93 11.46 4.68
N THR A 111 -0.34 10.38 4.15
CA THR A 111 -0.16 10.21 2.71
C THR A 111 -1.51 9.99 2.01
N VAL A 112 -2.39 9.15 2.57
CA VAL A 112 -3.74 8.93 2.04
C VAL A 112 -4.53 10.24 1.98
N LEU A 113 -4.57 11.01 3.08
CA LEU A 113 -5.23 12.31 3.09
C LEU A 113 -4.60 13.29 2.10
N GLY A 114 -3.28 13.28 1.98
CA GLY A 114 -2.55 14.10 1.01
C GLY A 114 -2.84 13.72 -0.45
N LEU A 115 -3.07 12.44 -0.77
CA LEU A 115 -3.51 11.97 -2.09
C LEU A 115 -4.96 12.39 -2.38
N LEU A 116 -5.87 12.19 -1.41
CA LEU A 116 -7.29 12.58 -1.53
C LEU A 116 -7.45 14.09 -1.73
N ASP A 117 -6.69 14.92 -1.00
CA ASP A 117 -6.67 16.39 -1.17
C ASP A 117 -6.23 16.83 -2.58
N ARG A 118 -5.46 16.00 -3.26
CA ARG A 118 -5.05 16.19 -4.66
C ARG A 118 -6.02 15.56 -5.66
N GLY A 119 -7.20 15.14 -5.22
CA GLY A 119 -8.22 14.53 -6.07
C GLY A 119 -7.88 13.10 -6.53
N ARG A 120 -6.94 12.42 -5.87
CA ARG A 120 -6.60 11.03 -6.20
C ARG A 120 -7.59 10.06 -5.58
N ARG A 121 -7.86 8.96 -6.26
CA ARG A 121 -8.65 7.85 -5.72
C ARG A 121 -7.73 6.94 -4.91
N VAL A 122 -8.18 6.54 -3.73
CA VAL A 122 -7.37 5.74 -2.80
C VAL A 122 -8.20 4.62 -2.20
N ALA A 123 -7.69 3.40 -2.29
CA ALA A 123 -8.15 2.23 -1.56
C ALA A 123 -7.07 1.80 -0.57
N VAL A 124 -7.44 1.57 0.69
CA VAL A 124 -6.51 1.15 1.75
C VAL A 124 -6.78 -0.30 2.11
N ALA A 125 -5.79 -1.17 1.92
CA ALA A 125 -5.87 -2.58 2.30
C ALA A 125 -5.72 -2.70 3.83
N ALA A 126 -6.84 -2.86 4.53
CA ALA A 126 -6.90 -2.81 5.99
C ALA A 126 -6.07 -3.90 6.66
N ASP A 127 -6.07 -5.11 6.12
CA ASP A 127 -5.32 -6.26 6.64
C ASP A 127 -3.82 -6.22 6.26
N ALA A 128 -3.46 -5.34 5.32
CA ALA A 128 -2.08 -5.06 4.92
C ALA A 128 -1.56 -3.71 5.45
N THR A 129 -2.26 -3.11 6.42
CA THR A 129 -1.92 -1.82 7.02
C THR A 129 -1.84 -1.95 8.54
N GLY A 130 -0.72 -1.57 9.13
CA GLY A 130 -0.41 -1.80 10.54
C GLY A 130 -0.04 -0.56 11.33
N SER A 131 -0.15 -0.67 12.66
CA SER A 131 0.31 0.30 13.66
C SER A 131 0.84 -0.41 14.89
N ARG A 132 1.51 0.31 15.80
CA ARG A 132 1.99 -0.23 17.08
C ARG A 132 0.85 -0.74 17.97
N THR A 133 -0.35 -0.19 17.81
CA THR A 133 -1.52 -0.65 18.58
C THR A 133 -2.74 -0.78 17.66
N PRO A 134 -3.65 -1.75 17.91
CA PRO A 134 -4.91 -1.88 17.17
C PRO A 134 -5.74 -0.61 17.20
N ALA A 135 -5.84 0.05 18.37
CA ALA A 135 -6.63 1.28 18.51
C ALA A 135 -6.17 2.40 17.57
N ASN A 136 -4.86 2.60 17.40
CA ASN A 136 -4.32 3.58 16.46
C ASN A 136 -4.62 3.22 15.00
N ARG A 137 -4.51 1.92 14.66
CA ARG A 137 -4.82 1.41 13.33
C ARG A 137 -6.31 1.64 13.00
N ASP A 138 -7.20 1.24 13.88
CA ASP A 138 -8.64 1.30 13.65
C ASP A 138 -9.13 2.75 13.57
N ALA A 139 -8.64 3.64 14.43
CA ALA A 139 -8.93 5.08 14.36
C ALA A 139 -8.45 5.70 13.04
N ALA A 140 -7.28 5.28 12.54
CA ALA A 140 -6.74 5.77 11.27
C ALA A 140 -7.58 5.30 10.08
N LEU A 141 -7.94 4.00 10.03
CA LEU A 141 -8.79 3.45 8.96
C LEU A 141 -10.16 4.13 8.93
N ALA A 142 -10.79 4.29 10.10
CA ALA A 142 -12.07 5.01 10.22
C ALA A 142 -11.96 6.45 9.71
N ARG A 143 -10.89 7.15 10.08
CA ARG A 143 -10.66 8.54 9.61
C ARG A 143 -10.43 8.61 8.11
N MET A 144 -9.64 7.71 7.53
CA MET A 144 -9.41 7.66 6.09
C MET A 144 -10.71 7.41 5.32
N ALA A 145 -11.56 6.50 5.81
CA ALA A 145 -12.87 6.20 5.23
C ALA A 145 -13.78 7.44 5.19
N VAL A 146 -13.87 8.18 6.31
CA VAL A 146 -14.68 9.42 6.40
C VAL A 146 -14.23 10.49 5.39
N HIS A 147 -12.93 10.50 5.04
CA HIS A 147 -12.37 11.43 4.06
C HIS A 147 -12.40 10.92 2.62
N GLY A 148 -13.02 9.76 2.35
CA GLY A 148 -13.26 9.26 1.01
C GLY A 148 -12.28 8.19 0.52
N ALA A 149 -11.41 7.64 1.38
CA ALA A 149 -10.68 6.43 1.04
C ALA A 149 -11.60 5.22 1.11
N GLU A 150 -11.50 4.31 0.14
CA GLU A 150 -12.15 3.01 0.23
C GLU A 150 -11.34 2.10 1.15
N ILE A 151 -12.02 1.40 2.08
CA ILE A 151 -11.37 0.43 2.94
C ILE A 151 -11.68 -0.96 2.39
N VAL A 152 -10.62 -1.66 2.00
CA VAL A 152 -10.69 -2.98 1.36
C VAL A 152 -9.82 -3.98 2.12
N THR A 153 -9.91 -5.26 1.77
CA THR A 153 -8.97 -6.29 2.20
C THR A 153 -8.08 -6.72 1.05
N THR A 154 -6.95 -7.34 1.35
CA THR A 154 -6.07 -7.95 0.35
C THR A 154 -6.85 -8.82 -0.62
N GLU A 155 -7.72 -9.71 -0.12
CA GLU A 155 -8.48 -10.64 -0.94
C GLU A 155 -9.49 -9.93 -1.85
N MET A 156 -10.18 -8.87 -1.37
CA MET A 156 -11.03 -8.03 -2.21
C MET A 156 -10.25 -7.45 -3.38
N VAL A 157 -9.09 -6.85 -3.12
CA VAL A 157 -8.22 -6.28 -4.16
C VAL A 157 -7.82 -7.32 -5.20
N LEU A 158 -7.39 -8.51 -4.76
CA LEU A 158 -6.93 -9.57 -5.65
C LEU A 158 -8.04 -10.06 -6.59
N PHE A 159 -9.27 -10.23 -6.08
CA PHE A 159 -10.40 -10.63 -6.91
C PHE A 159 -10.88 -9.51 -7.83
N GLU A 160 -10.85 -8.27 -7.39
CA GLU A 160 -11.21 -7.12 -8.23
C GLU A 160 -10.19 -6.92 -9.36
N TRP A 161 -8.90 -7.06 -9.11
CA TRP A 161 -7.86 -7.01 -10.15
C TRP A 161 -7.97 -8.16 -11.15
N LEU A 162 -8.41 -9.34 -10.73
CA LEU A 162 -8.67 -10.45 -11.64
C LEU A 162 -9.91 -10.23 -12.50
N GLY A 163 -10.96 -9.66 -11.94
CA GLY A 163 -12.24 -9.43 -12.60
C GLY A 163 -13.01 -10.67 -13.03
N SER A 164 -12.34 -11.81 -13.24
CA SER A 164 -12.97 -13.07 -13.70
C SER A 164 -12.16 -14.30 -13.30
N ALA A 165 -12.86 -15.40 -13.04
CA ALA A 165 -12.22 -16.72 -12.86
C ALA A 165 -11.57 -17.26 -14.16
N GLU A 166 -11.87 -16.68 -15.31
CA GLU A 166 -11.27 -17.00 -16.61
C GLU A 166 -9.97 -16.25 -16.87
N HIS A 167 -9.57 -15.33 -15.97
CA HIS A 167 -8.34 -14.55 -16.12
C HIS A 167 -7.11 -15.46 -16.21
N ALA A 168 -6.18 -15.17 -17.12
CA ALA A 168 -4.99 -15.99 -17.36
C ALA A 168 -4.15 -16.23 -16.09
N GLN A 169 -4.08 -15.23 -15.17
CA GLN A 169 -3.35 -15.33 -13.91
C GLN A 169 -4.20 -15.87 -12.73
N PHE A 170 -5.46 -16.28 -12.95
CA PHE A 170 -6.34 -16.72 -11.88
C PHE A 170 -5.72 -17.80 -10.99
N ARG A 171 -5.16 -18.85 -11.58
CA ARG A 171 -4.54 -19.96 -10.83
C ARG A 171 -3.34 -19.50 -10.01
N ALA A 172 -2.49 -18.63 -10.56
CA ALA A 172 -1.31 -18.12 -9.88
C ALA A 172 -1.71 -17.24 -8.68
N ILE A 173 -2.70 -16.37 -8.84
CA ILE A 173 -3.20 -15.51 -7.75
C ILE A 173 -3.92 -16.32 -6.68
N MET A 174 -4.70 -17.37 -7.03
CA MET A 174 -5.31 -18.26 -6.06
C MET A 174 -4.30 -19.00 -5.18
N GLN A 175 -3.08 -19.20 -5.65
CA GLN A 175 -1.98 -19.76 -4.85
C GLN A 175 -1.47 -18.77 -3.77
N LEU A 176 -1.61 -17.47 -3.99
CA LEU A 176 -1.23 -16.46 -3.01
C LEU A 176 -2.20 -16.37 -1.84
N ILE A 177 -3.47 -16.74 -2.05
CA ILE A 177 -4.55 -16.61 -1.05
C ILE A 177 -4.54 -17.79 -0.07
N LYS A 178 -4.11 -18.96 -0.53
CA LYS A 178 -4.01 -20.18 0.28
C LYS A 178 -2.87 -20.09 1.28
#